data_5ab28104330a918c0f2da99da4c33f6c
#
_entry.id   5ab28104330a918c0f2da99da4c33f6c
#
_cell.length_a   1.000
_cell.length_b   1.000
_cell.length_c   1.000
_cell.angle_alpha   90.00
_cell.angle_beta   90.00
_cell.angle_gamma   90.00
#
_symmetry.space_group_name_H-M   'P 1'
#
loop_
_entity.id
_entity.type
_entity.pdbx_description
1 polymer ?
#
loop_
_entity_poly.entity_id
_entity_poly.type
_entity_poly.pdbx_seq_one_letter_code
_entity_poly.pdbx_strand_id
1 'polypeptide(L)'
;NQADEIIVTSSYIDPNLSDLDDPIHILSGDDPIFDTTLSLGESLDNLLGIHSSDFGSAVGHPIIRGLSGSRVRIMNNGKTLRDVSTVGDDHMNEVDLNDIQQIEIVRGPSSLLYSSGAVGGIVNIIDNTIARQDFDKARLNIGLESQSVNDGEAGSFSFQNNIGGFNITLAYKDSEFDNYDIPNGAIIHSEKEHHDEDEHHDEDEHHDEDEHHDEDEHHDEENLGYLENSDFESKSQRFGISKTGDWGYFGLSYKNSESLFGVPFHGDSHGHEGHGMHEEEHHDEEEHHDEEEHHDEDEHHDEDEHEGERIFSNTESDVFDIEGSFNINASWLKNVNYFFRSSDYLHTEQHAEEEGHHEEDEHHDEDEHHDEDGHDEHGHAEGPTNFENKAKELGFVFDISNDVVEQKLSINYVEEEISIIGAEAFMRPTDNEEFSIGYYLCKEFGLFDLDIGIRYDDISRKGSLVHHEDEHHDEDEHHDEEEHHDEEEHHDEDEHEEEIEFFNKDYSETSFAVNFSRELNDNLTLSLGIARVERAPSAVELFMNGAHLATGRFEVGSTNLESETANNIDLNVYYQNNNFSFRGNIFSNQIDNY
;
A
#
# COMPACT_ATOMS: atom_id res chain seq x y z
N ASN A 1 -17.22 35.17 11.30
CA ASN A 1 -16.28 34.33 10.58
C ASN A 1 -16.91 34.13 9.21
N GLN A 2 -16.46 34.86 8.19
CA GLN A 2 -16.64 34.46 6.80
C GLN A 2 -15.76 33.22 6.67
N ALA A 3 -16.35 32.06 6.37
CA ALA A 3 -15.60 30.96 5.81
C ALA A 3 -14.95 31.54 4.55
N ASP A 4 -13.62 31.55 4.48
CA ASP A 4 -12.93 31.86 3.24
C ASP A 4 -13.45 30.85 2.22
N GLU A 5 -13.96 31.39 1.12
CA GLU A 5 -14.48 30.61 0.00
C GLU A 5 -13.33 29.73 -0.50
N ILE A 6 -13.42 28.41 -0.25
CA ILE A 6 -12.40 27.46 -0.69
C ILE A 6 -12.50 27.41 -2.21
N ILE A 7 -11.59 28.09 -2.88
CA ILE A 7 -11.54 28.12 -4.34
C ILE A 7 -10.82 26.84 -4.79
N VAL A 8 -11.56 25.88 -5.32
CA VAL A 8 -11.06 24.64 -5.94
C VAL A 8 -10.32 25.02 -7.23
N THR A 9 -9.04 25.38 -7.15
CA THR A 9 -8.27 25.89 -8.31
C THR A 9 -7.58 24.81 -9.11
N SER A 10 -7.57 23.58 -8.66
CA SER A 10 -6.83 22.47 -9.28
C SER A 10 -7.71 21.35 -9.85
N SER A 11 -9.00 21.36 -9.57
CA SER A 11 -9.94 20.45 -10.24
C SER A 11 -10.02 20.78 -11.74
N TYR A 12 -10.12 19.76 -12.59
CA TYR A 12 -10.46 19.95 -14.01
C TYR A 12 -11.90 20.45 -14.20
N ILE A 13 -12.69 20.51 -13.14
CA ILE A 13 -14.06 20.98 -13.09
C ILE A 13 -14.05 22.39 -12.51
N ASP A 14 -14.90 23.31 -13.01
CA ASP A 14 -14.95 24.70 -12.58
C ASP A 14 -15.35 24.81 -11.10
N PRO A 15 -14.56 25.43 -10.23
CA PRO A 15 -14.87 25.60 -8.82
C PRO A 15 -16.12 26.44 -8.53
N ASN A 16 -16.54 27.28 -9.48
CA ASN A 16 -17.77 28.05 -9.33
C ASN A 16 -19.05 27.20 -9.50
N LEU A 17 -18.88 25.94 -9.89
CA LEU A 17 -19.90 24.90 -9.86
C LEU A 17 -19.89 24.13 -8.53
N SER A 18 -19.25 24.69 -7.48
CA SER A 18 -19.27 24.16 -6.12
C SER A 18 -20.67 24.06 -5.46
N ASP A 19 -21.68 24.58 -6.13
CA ASP A 19 -23.08 24.27 -5.84
C ASP A 19 -23.49 22.89 -6.36
N LEU A 20 -22.57 22.16 -7.01
CA LEU A 20 -22.81 20.81 -7.49
C LEU A 20 -22.74 19.82 -6.33
N ASP A 21 -23.85 19.17 -6.14
CA ASP A 21 -24.12 18.16 -5.14
C ASP A 21 -23.41 16.82 -5.39
N ASP A 22 -22.27 16.81 -6.06
CA ASP A 22 -21.42 15.64 -6.09
C ASP A 22 -20.99 15.32 -4.66
N PRO A 23 -20.98 14.07 -4.26
CA PRO A 23 -20.56 13.66 -2.93
C PRO A 23 -19.06 13.89 -2.77
N ILE A 24 -18.62 15.14 -2.79
CA ILE A 24 -17.25 15.57 -2.57
C ILE A 24 -17.12 15.95 -1.11
N HIS A 25 -16.25 15.25 -0.39
CA HIS A 25 -15.71 15.76 0.86
C HIS A 25 -14.48 16.60 0.52
N ILE A 26 -14.41 17.81 1.05
CA ILE A 26 -13.25 18.69 0.90
C ILE A 26 -12.74 18.99 2.30
N LEU A 27 -11.46 18.65 2.53
CA LEU A 27 -10.71 19.06 3.70
C LEU A 27 -9.75 20.18 3.30
N SER A 28 -9.79 21.29 4.02
CA SER A 28 -8.82 22.39 3.82
C SER A 28 -7.44 21.98 4.29
N GLY A 29 -6.40 22.36 3.56
CA GLY A 29 -5.01 22.13 4.00
C GLY A 29 -4.61 22.85 5.31
N ASP A 30 -5.42 23.83 5.74
CA ASP A 30 -5.26 24.48 7.06
C ASP A 30 -6.00 23.71 8.20
N ASP A 31 -6.56 22.51 7.94
CA ASP A 31 -7.21 21.69 8.97
C ASP A 31 -6.15 21.13 9.93
N PRO A 32 -6.32 21.34 11.26
CA PRO A 32 -5.35 20.85 12.24
C PRO A 32 -5.13 19.33 12.26
N ILE A 33 -6.00 18.55 11.60
CA ILE A 33 -5.83 17.10 11.53
C ILE A 33 -4.54 16.70 10.82
N PHE A 34 -4.09 17.48 9.83
CA PHE A 34 -2.84 17.22 9.10
C PHE A 34 -1.57 17.50 9.90
N ASP A 35 -1.71 18.19 11.05
CA ASP A 35 -0.62 18.43 11.98
C ASP A 35 -0.51 17.31 13.05
N THR A 36 -1.51 16.40 13.12
CA THR A 36 -1.60 15.41 14.21
C THR A 36 -1.63 13.96 13.74
N THR A 37 -1.76 13.73 12.44
CA THR A 37 -1.84 12.40 11.84
C THR A 37 -0.59 12.10 11.02
N LEU A 38 -0.15 10.86 11.02
CA LEU A 38 1.05 10.42 10.30
C LEU A 38 0.72 9.81 8.95
N SER A 39 -0.46 9.20 8.81
CA SER A 39 -0.89 8.54 7.56
C SER A 39 -2.06 9.26 6.88
N LEU A 40 -2.21 8.99 5.58
CA LEU A 40 -3.33 9.51 4.80
C LEU A 40 -4.68 8.96 5.30
N GLY A 41 -4.75 7.67 5.61
CA GLY A 41 -5.97 7.02 6.10
C GLY A 41 -6.46 7.67 7.39
N GLU A 42 -5.58 7.81 8.37
CA GLU A 42 -5.89 8.44 9.65
C GLU A 42 -6.41 9.88 9.50
N SER A 43 -5.81 10.66 8.59
CA SER A 43 -6.25 12.04 8.34
C SER A 43 -7.67 12.13 7.76
N LEU A 44 -8.20 11.05 7.20
CA LEU A 44 -9.52 10.97 6.58
C LEU A 44 -10.57 10.22 7.41
N ASP A 45 -10.18 9.51 8.47
CA ASP A 45 -11.06 8.60 9.24
C ASP A 45 -12.26 9.31 9.90
N ASN A 46 -12.16 10.60 10.13
CA ASN A 46 -13.28 11.39 10.67
C ASN A 46 -14.37 11.72 9.64
N LEU A 47 -14.21 11.37 8.37
CA LEU A 47 -15.18 11.64 7.32
C LEU A 47 -16.23 10.54 7.22
N LEU A 48 -17.46 10.92 6.87
CA LEU A 48 -18.57 9.97 6.75
C LEU A 48 -18.31 8.91 5.67
N GLY A 49 -18.29 7.64 6.10
CA GLY A 49 -18.11 6.47 5.23
C GLY A 49 -16.67 6.28 4.77
N ILE A 50 -15.73 6.84 5.51
CA ILE A 50 -14.29 6.64 5.33
C ILE A 50 -13.72 6.12 6.64
N HIS A 51 -12.80 5.19 6.55
CA HIS A 51 -12.04 4.60 7.64
C HIS A 51 -10.58 4.45 7.23
N SER A 52 -9.72 4.21 8.19
CA SER A 52 -8.33 3.86 7.96
C SER A 52 -8.11 2.36 8.19
N SER A 53 -7.26 1.75 7.37
CA SER A 53 -6.65 0.45 7.63
C SER A 53 -5.21 0.73 8.04
N ASP A 54 -4.91 0.56 9.32
CA ASP A 54 -3.62 0.95 9.87
C ASP A 54 -2.73 -0.29 10.07
N PHE A 55 -1.45 -0.14 9.73
CA PHE A 55 -0.41 -1.13 9.96
C PHE A 55 0.83 -0.42 10.54
N GLY A 56 0.81 -0.19 11.85
CA GLY A 56 1.78 0.68 12.53
C GLY A 56 1.46 2.17 12.37
N SER A 57 2.42 3.04 12.71
CA SER A 57 2.22 4.50 12.71
C SER A 57 2.32 5.14 11.33
N ALA A 58 3.15 4.59 10.44
CA ALA A 58 3.41 5.15 9.12
C ALA A 58 2.36 4.74 8.07
N VAL A 59 1.75 3.58 8.24
CA VAL A 59 0.86 2.97 7.24
C VAL A 59 -0.60 3.12 7.64
N GLY A 60 -1.38 3.80 6.80
CA GLY A 60 -2.82 3.94 6.96
C GLY A 60 -3.48 4.15 5.61
N HIS A 61 -4.22 3.12 5.14
CA HIS A 61 -4.89 3.16 3.85
C HIS A 61 -6.32 3.66 3.97
N PRO A 62 -6.76 4.62 3.15
CA PRO A 62 -8.16 5.03 3.14
C PRO A 62 -9.07 3.90 2.67
N ILE A 63 -10.05 3.55 3.51
CA ILE A 63 -11.15 2.65 3.18
C ILE A 63 -12.38 3.50 2.91
N ILE A 64 -12.91 3.46 1.70
CA ILE A 64 -14.08 4.23 1.32
C ILE A 64 -15.25 3.27 1.11
N ARG A 65 -16.27 3.35 2.01
CA ARG A 65 -17.47 2.48 1.99
C ARG A 65 -17.12 0.98 1.97
N GLY A 66 -16.09 0.56 2.70
CA GLY A 66 -15.61 -0.81 2.79
C GLY A 66 -14.71 -1.25 1.63
N LEU A 67 -14.30 -0.34 0.74
CA LEU A 67 -13.40 -0.61 -0.38
C LEU A 67 -12.03 0.05 -0.13
N SER A 68 -10.96 -0.68 -0.38
CA SER A 68 -9.55 -0.25 -0.18
C SER A 68 -8.66 -0.67 -1.35
N GLY A 69 -7.35 -0.42 -1.22
CA GLY A 69 -6.32 -0.84 -2.17
C GLY A 69 -6.57 -0.29 -3.57
N SER A 70 -6.44 -1.12 -4.58
CA SER A 70 -6.58 -0.74 -6.00
C SER A 70 -7.97 -0.20 -6.38
N ARG A 71 -8.99 -0.33 -5.51
CA ARG A 71 -10.36 0.18 -5.70
C ARG A 71 -10.55 1.62 -5.23
N VAL A 72 -9.62 2.15 -4.44
CA VAL A 72 -9.53 3.55 -4.02
C VAL A 72 -8.29 4.18 -4.63
N ARG A 73 -8.49 5.16 -5.52
CA ARG A 73 -7.36 5.81 -6.21
C ARG A 73 -6.84 7.00 -5.41
N ILE A 74 -5.57 6.96 -5.04
CA ILE A 74 -4.88 8.10 -4.45
C ILE A 74 -4.22 8.89 -5.57
N MET A 75 -4.40 10.22 -5.54
CA MET A 75 -3.91 11.13 -6.56
C MET A 75 -3.26 12.36 -5.95
N ASN A 76 -2.30 12.91 -6.65
CA ASN A 76 -1.73 14.23 -6.36
C ASN A 76 -1.92 15.13 -7.57
N ASN A 77 -2.65 16.24 -7.39
CA ASN A 77 -3.00 17.20 -8.46
C ASN A 77 -3.64 16.53 -9.69
N GLY A 78 -4.53 15.53 -9.46
CA GLY A 78 -5.24 14.82 -10.53
C GLY A 78 -4.41 13.77 -11.28
N LYS A 79 -3.22 13.44 -10.81
CA LYS A 79 -2.32 12.41 -11.36
C LYS A 79 -2.19 11.28 -10.34
N THR A 80 -2.29 10.03 -10.79
CA THR A 80 -2.26 8.86 -9.88
C THR A 80 -0.92 8.77 -9.16
N LEU A 81 -0.98 8.45 -7.86
CA LEU A 81 0.19 8.10 -7.07
C LEU A 81 0.73 6.75 -7.55
N ARG A 82 2.03 6.66 -7.77
CA ARG A 82 2.72 5.48 -8.29
C ARG A 82 3.75 5.02 -7.26
N ASP A 83 3.26 4.41 -6.22
CA ASP A 83 4.00 3.74 -5.16
C ASP A 83 3.70 2.23 -5.19
N VAL A 84 4.01 1.50 -4.14
CA VAL A 84 3.71 0.08 -3.97
C VAL A 84 2.64 -0.18 -2.90
N SER A 85 1.93 0.84 -2.45
CA SER A 85 0.88 0.73 -1.42
C SER A 85 -0.28 -0.21 -1.78
N THR A 86 -0.40 -0.60 -3.06
CA THR A 86 -1.40 -1.59 -3.51
C THR A 86 -0.84 -3.01 -3.57
N VAL A 87 0.42 -3.21 -3.26
CA VAL A 87 1.08 -4.52 -3.25
C VAL A 87 0.84 -5.24 -1.93
N GLY A 88 0.91 -4.54 -0.80
CA GLY A 88 0.69 -5.08 0.54
C GLY A 88 0.00 -4.08 1.47
N ASP A 89 -0.60 -4.59 2.54
CA ASP A 89 -1.29 -3.78 3.55
C ASP A 89 -0.29 -3.01 4.45
N ASP A 90 0.96 -3.43 4.49
CA ASP A 90 2.10 -2.90 5.25
C ASP A 90 2.86 -1.80 4.51
N HIS A 91 2.59 -1.56 3.24
CA HIS A 91 3.23 -0.53 2.44
C HIS A 91 2.50 0.80 2.54
N MET A 92 3.21 1.86 2.93
CA MET A 92 2.62 3.19 3.09
C MET A 92 2.19 3.84 1.75
N ASN A 93 1.18 4.72 1.81
CA ASN A 93 0.92 5.66 0.72
C ASN A 93 1.96 6.78 0.75
N GLU A 94 2.76 6.94 -0.31
CA GLU A 94 3.81 7.96 -0.41
C GLU A 94 3.24 9.36 -0.63
N VAL A 95 2.68 9.93 0.43
CA VAL A 95 1.97 11.22 0.40
C VAL A 95 2.63 12.22 1.35
N ASP A 96 3.02 13.36 0.81
CA ASP A 96 3.44 14.51 1.62
C ASP A 96 2.26 15.46 1.86
N LEU A 97 1.76 15.47 3.10
CA LEU A 97 0.65 16.34 3.53
C LEU A 97 1.11 17.75 3.96
N ASN A 98 2.41 18.05 3.91
CA ASN A 98 2.94 19.37 4.25
C ASN A 98 2.56 20.43 3.21
N ASP A 99 2.06 21.57 3.67
CA ASP A 99 1.70 22.74 2.82
C ASP A 99 0.80 22.38 1.63
N ILE A 100 -0.17 21.47 1.85
CA ILE A 100 -1.22 21.16 0.88
C ILE A 100 -2.28 22.25 0.88
N GLN A 101 -3.04 22.38 -0.20
CA GLN A 101 -4.19 23.29 -0.25
C GLN A 101 -5.45 22.64 0.28
N GLN A 102 -5.71 21.41 -0.16
CA GLN A 102 -6.90 20.63 0.22
C GLN A 102 -6.75 19.17 -0.16
N ILE A 103 -7.59 18.32 0.45
CA ILE A 103 -7.86 16.96 -0.02
C ILE A 103 -9.31 16.89 -0.48
N GLU A 104 -9.52 16.33 -1.66
CA GLU A 104 -10.83 16.12 -2.27
C GLU A 104 -11.14 14.62 -2.36
N ILE A 105 -12.33 14.22 -1.94
CA ILE A 105 -12.83 12.86 -2.15
C ILE A 105 -13.89 12.88 -3.22
N VAL A 106 -13.54 12.39 -4.40
CA VAL A 106 -14.33 12.50 -5.62
C VAL A 106 -14.98 11.17 -5.97
N ARG A 107 -16.27 11.21 -6.27
CA ARG A 107 -17.07 10.07 -6.74
C ARG A 107 -18.03 10.50 -7.84
N GLY A 108 -18.64 9.52 -8.50
CA GLY A 108 -19.66 9.80 -9.51
C GLY A 108 -19.10 10.23 -10.86
N PRO A 109 -19.85 11.00 -11.67
CA PRO A 109 -19.50 11.32 -13.05
C PRO A 109 -18.15 11.99 -13.24
N SER A 110 -17.77 12.88 -12.32
CA SER A 110 -16.53 13.64 -12.39
C SER A 110 -15.30 12.78 -12.18
N SER A 111 -15.38 11.70 -11.37
CA SER A 111 -14.26 10.80 -11.13
C SER A 111 -13.77 10.12 -12.42
N LEU A 112 -14.63 9.91 -13.40
CA LEU A 112 -14.32 9.28 -14.67
C LEU A 112 -13.43 10.14 -15.59
N LEU A 113 -13.26 11.43 -15.30
CA LEU A 113 -12.27 12.28 -15.98
C LEU A 113 -10.84 11.97 -15.54
N TYR A 114 -10.67 11.49 -14.32
CA TYR A 114 -9.34 11.38 -13.68
C TYR A 114 -8.73 9.99 -13.83
N SER A 115 -9.46 8.93 -13.47
CA SER A 115 -8.88 7.60 -13.35
C SER A 115 -9.82 6.48 -13.80
N SER A 116 -9.20 5.37 -14.24
CA SER A 116 -9.85 4.07 -14.42
C SER A 116 -10.05 3.39 -13.07
N GLY A 117 -11.05 2.53 -12.97
CA GLY A 117 -11.21 1.57 -11.89
C GLY A 117 -11.41 2.15 -10.47
N ALA A 118 -11.73 3.43 -10.33
CA ALA A 118 -12.00 4.07 -9.04
C ALA A 118 -13.38 3.69 -8.48
N VAL A 119 -13.59 2.41 -8.19
CA VAL A 119 -14.89 1.87 -7.72
C VAL A 119 -15.31 2.47 -6.39
N GLY A 120 -14.40 2.60 -5.44
CA GLY A 120 -14.61 3.22 -4.13
C GLY A 120 -14.61 4.74 -4.18
N GLY A 121 -13.91 5.33 -5.13
CA GLY A 121 -13.70 6.75 -5.30
C GLY A 121 -12.24 7.14 -5.44
N ILE A 122 -12.00 8.44 -5.46
CA ILE A 122 -10.68 9.06 -5.62
C ILE A 122 -10.42 9.94 -4.40
N VAL A 123 -9.22 9.82 -3.83
CA VAL A 123 -8.64 10.77 -2.87
C VAL A 123 -7.62 11.62 -3.62
N ASN A 124 -7.93 12.88 -3.88
CA ASN A 124 -7.07 13.78 -4.64
C ASN A 124 -6.47 14.84 -3.72
N ILE A 125 -5.17 14.76 -3.52
CA ILE A 125 -4.39 15.72 -2.72
C ILE A 125 -3.96 16.85 -3.63
N ILE A 126 -4.27 18.07 -3.25
CA ILE A 126 -4.00 19.28 -4.03
C ILE A 126 -2.98 20.12 -3.31
N ASP A 127 -1.87 20.35 -3.97
CA ASP A 127 -0.84 21.30 -3.57
C ASP A 127 -0.69 22.43 -4.60
N ASN A 128 0.10 23.44 -4.27
CA ASN A 128 0.38 24.59 -5.13
C ASN A 128 1.86 24.64 -5.55
N THR A 129 2.49 23.49 -5.69
CA THR A 129 3.91 23.41 -6.09
C THR A 129 4.11 24.04 -7.46
N ILE A 130 3.20 23.77 -8.40
CA ILE A 130 3.12 24.51 -9.68
C ILE A 130 1.96 25.50 -9.57
N ALA A 131 2.26 26.76 -9.30
CA ALA A 131 1.25 27.80 -9.18
C ALA A 131 0.59 28.09 -10.53
N ARG A 132 -0.74 28.06 -10.56
CA ARG A 132 -1.57 28.32 -11.76
C ARG A 132 -1.97 29.78 -11.92
N GLN A 133 -1.75 30.57 -10.89
CA GLN A 133 -1.94 32.03 -10.84
C GLN A 133 -0.72 32.68 -10.20
N ASP A 134 -0.49 33.95 -10.48
CA ASP A 134 0.61 34.68 -9.87
C ASP A 134 0.38 34.87 -8.37
N PHE A 135 1.42 34.58 -7.58
CA PHE A 135 1.40 34.90 -6.16
C PHE A 135 1.41 36.43 -5.95
N ASP A 136 0.38 36.95 -5.31
CA ASP A 136 0.27 38.38 -4.97
C ASP A 136 1.28 38.82 -3.93
N LYS A 137 1.72 37.91 -3.05
CA LYS A 137 2.59 38.16 -1.89
C LYS A 137 3.54 37.01 -1.68
N ALA A 138 4.72 37.33 -1.14
CA ALA A 138 5.57 36.31 -0.55
C ALA A 138 4.87 35.70 0.68
N ARG A 139 4.80 34.37 0.72
CA ARG A 139 4.34 33.58 1.87
C ARG A 139 5.50 32.75 2.38
N LEU A 140 5.69 32.76 3.69
CA LEU A 140 6.68 31.95 4.38
C LEU A 140 5.95 31.28 5.56
N ASN A 141 5.95 29.94 5.58
CA ASN A 141 5.45 29.17 6.71
C ASN A 141 6.63 28.43 7.34
N ILE A 142 6.62 28.35 8.66
CA ILE A 142 7.55 27.55 9.45
C ILE A 142 6.69 26.82 10.47
N GLY A 143 6.74 25.49 10.47
CA GLY A 143 6.07 24.61 11.43
C GLY A 143 7.10 23.95 12.33
N LEU A 144 6.74 23.80 13.61
CA LEU A 144 7.43 22.95 14.58
C LEU A 144 6.36 22.15 15.30
N GLU A 145 6.53 20.86 15.38
CA GLU A 145 5.60 19.92 15.95
C GLU A 145 6.32 19.06 16.99
N SER A 146 5.62 18.67 18.05
CA SER A 146 6.08 17.69 19.01
C SER A 146 4.90 16.86 19.48
N GLN A 147 5.04 15.55 19.49
CA GLN A 147 4.03 14.59 19.92
C GLN A 147 4.55 13.82 21.13
N SER A 148 3.72 13.64 22.17
CA SER A 148 4.13 12.94 23.38
C SER A 148 3.81 11.46 23.39
N VAL A 149 3.03 10.98 22.42
CA VAL A 149 2.64 9.57 22.31
C VAL A 149 3.77 8.70 21.76
N ASN A 150 4.70 9.33 21.05
CA ASN A 150 5.83 8.69 20.36
C ASN A 150 7.11 9.53 20.44
N ASP A 151 7.21 10.39 21.46
CA ASP A 151 8.32 11.35 21.67
C ASP A 151 8.77 12.08 20.39
N GLY A 152 7.80 12.24 19.43
CA GLY A 152 8.07 12.69 18.09
C GLY A 152 8.30 14.19 17.96
N GLU A 153 9.16 14.55 16.99
CA GLU A 153 9.45 15.92 16.60
C GLU A 153 9.39 16.08 15.07
N ALA A 154 8.81 17.19 14.61
CA ALA A 154 8.85 17.54 13.20
C ALA A 154 9.12 19.03 12.98
N GLY A 155 9.87 19.33 11.93
CA GLY A 155 10.14 20.67 11.45
C GLY A 155 9.74 20.84 9.99
N SER A 156 9.00 21.90 9.66
CA SER A 156 8.60 22.20 8.29
C SER A 156 8.89 23.64 7.89
N PHE A 157 9.09 23.81 6.60
CA PHE A 157 9.33 25.11 5.98
C PHE A 157 8.65 25.14 4.62
N SER A 158 7.91 26.22 4.31
CA SER A 158 7.46 26.48 2.95
C SER A 158 7.63 27.95 2.56
N PHE A 159 7.94 28.19 1.30
CA PHE A 159 8.11 29.52 0.74
C PHE A 159 7.48 29.59 -0.64
N GLN A 160 6.66 30.63 -0.86
CA GLN A 160 6.00 30.91 -2.13
C GLN A 160 6.15 32.39 -2.45
N ASN A 161 6.52 32.71 -3.67
CA ASN A 161 6.61 34.11 -4.14
C ASN A 161 6.63 34.22 -5.66
N ASN A 162 6.18 35.35 -6.20
CA ASN A 162 6.42 35.73 -7.58
C ASN A 162 7.68 36.59 -7.66
N ILE A 163 8.69 36.13 -8.38
CA ILE A 163 9.96 36.81 -8.55
C ILE A 163 10.20 37.04 -10.04
N GLY A 164 10.08 38.30 -10.46
CA GLY A 164 10.34 38.67 -11.86
C GLY A 164 9.34 38.09 -12.88
N GLY A 165 8.10 37.79 -12.45
CA GLY A 165 7.06 37.18 -13.26
C GLY A 165 7.15 35.66 -13.36
N PHE A 166 7.89 35.03 -12.45
CA PHE A 166 7.89 33.58 -12.22
C PHE A 166 7.44 33.30 -10.81
N ASN A 167 6.50 32.38 -10.65
CA ASN A 167 6.12 31.85 -9.37
C ASN A 167 7.15 30.79 -8.97
N ILE A 168 7.61 30.86 -7.74
CA ILE A 168 8.56 29.92 -7.15
C ILE A 168 7.95 29.37 -5.87
N THR A 169 7.96 28.05 -5.73
CA THR A 169 7.53 27.32 -4.54
C THR A 169 8.67 26.44 -4.05
N LEU A 170 8.92 26.48 -2.75
CA LEU A 170 9.84 25.61 -2.04
C LEU A 170 9.12 25.07 -0.80
N ALA A 171 9.21 23.79 -0.54
CA ALA A 171 8.74 23.18 0.72
C ALA A 171 9.72 22.11 1.18
N TYR A 172 9.86 21.99 2.48
CA TYR A 172 10.68 20.97 3.14
C TYR A 172 10.02 20.57 4.45
N LYS A 173 10.03 19.28 4.76
CA LYS A 173 9.64 18.72 6.05
C LYS A 173 10.66 17.65 6.45
N ASP A 174 10.99 17.60 7.74
CA ASP A 174 11.80 16.60 8.39
C ASP A 174 11.08 16.19 9.67
N SER A 175 10.89 14.90 9.89
CA SER A 175 10.15 14.38 11.03
C SER A 175 10.75 13.06 11.51
N GLU A 176 10.75 12.87 12.83
CA GLU A 176 11.27 11.71 13.53
C GLU A 176 10.32 11.38 14.68
N PHE A 177 9.85 10.16 14.73
CA PHE A 177 8.89 9.65 15.72
C PHE A 177 9.37 8.28 16.19
N ASP A 178 9.50 8.12 17.50
CA ASP A 178 9.82 6.86 18.16
C ASP A 178 8.59 5.93 18.18
N ASN A 179 8.75 4.73 18.74
CA ASN A 179 7.65 3.81 18.98
C ASN A 179 6.53 4.49 19.80
N TYR A 180 5.28 4.29 19.42
CA TYR A 180 4.19 4.95 20.12
C TYR A 180 3.68 4.18 21.34
N ASP A 181 3.37 4.92 22.41
CA ASP A 181 2.86 4.39 23.67
C ASP A 181 1.47 3.75 23.50
N ILE A 182 1.30 2.56 24.04
CA ILE A 182 0.04 1.85 24.11
C ILE A 182 -0.32 1.49 25.57
N PRO A 183 -1.62 1.32 25.89
CA PRO A 183 -2.00 0.81 27.21
C PRO A 183 -1.47 -0.60 27.47
N ASN A 184 -1.04 -0.86 28.69
CA ASN A 184 -0.63 -2.20 29.10
C ASN A 184 -1.73 -3.24 28.81
N GLY A 185 -1.37 -4.36 28.17
CA GLY A 185 -2.31 -5.40 27.75
C GLY A 185 -3.09 -5.07 26.49
N ALA A 186 -2.66 -4.10 25.69
CA ALA A 186 -3.25 -3.80 24.40
C ALA A 186 -2.84 -4.83 23.32
N ILE A 187 -1.66 -5.46 23.47
CA ILE A 187 -1.21 -6.55 22.60
C ILE A 187 -1.74 -7.87 23.16
N ILE A 188 -2.37 -8.66 22.29
CA ILE A 188 -2.87 -9.99 22.62
C ILE A 188 -1.90 -10.98 21.99
N HIS A 189 -1.15 -11.69 22.82
CA HIS A 189 -0.34 -12.81 22.39
C HIS A 189 -1.25 -14.03 22.23
N SER A 190 -1.18 -14.74 21.12
CA SER A 190 -1.88 -16.00 20.96
C SER A 190 -1.08 -17.07 21.71
N GLU A 191 -1.56 -17.50 22.89
CA GLU A 191 -1.03 -18.69 23.53
C GLU A 191 -1.18 -19.87 22.56
N LYS A 192 -0.07 -20.41 22.07
CA LYS A 192 -0.09 -21.73 21.42
C LYS A 192 -0.45 -22.72 22.52
N GLU A 193 -1.70 -23.23 22.52
CA GLU A 193 -2.09 -24.34 23.41
C GLU A 193 -1.18 -25.53 23.07
N HIS A 194 -0.14 -25.73 23.88
CA HIS A 194 0.56 -27.01 23.93
C HIS A 194 -0.41 -28.03 24.52
N HIS A 195 -1.13 -28.76 23.66
CA HIS A 195 -1.84 -29.95 24.07
C HIS A 195 -0.79 -31.02 24.36
N ASP A 196 -0.34 -31.07 25.60
CA ASP A 196 0.30 -32.25 26.14
C ASP A 196 -0.78 -33.33 26.37
N GLU A 197 -1.09 -34.08 25.32
CA GLU A 197 -1.84 -35.32 25.44
C GLU A 197 -0.91 -36.45 25.91
N ASP A 198 -0.47 -36.42 27.17
CA ASP A 198 0.12 -37.58 27.83
C ASP A 198 -0.90 -38.20 28.81
N GLU A 199 -1.83 -38.98 28.25
CA GLU A 199 -2.53 -39.98 29.04
C GLU A 199 -1.61 -41.21 29.26
N HIS A 200 -0.77 -41.18 30.28
CA HIS A 200 -0.22 -42.41 30.84
C HIS A 200 -0.88 -42.73 32.17
N HIS A 201 -1.84 -43.63 32.12
CA HIS A 201 -2.23 -44.43 33.27
C HIS A 201 -1.14 -45.48 33.54
N ASP A 202 -0.48 -45.35 34.69
CA ASP A 202 -0.04 -46.54 35.42
C ASP A 202 -0.02 -46.24 36.92
N GLU A 203 -0.83 -47.03 37.64
CA GLU A 203 -0.90 -47.07 39.10
C GLU A 203 0.38 -47.75 39.63
N ASP A 204 1.18 -47.03 40.44
CA ASP A 204 1.88 -47.66 41.56
C ASP A 204 2.25 -46.63 42.63
N GLU A 205 1.76 -46.90 43.86
CA GLU A 205 1.98 -46.14 45.08
C GLU A 205 3.45 -46.22 45.51
N HIS A 206 4.12 -45.08 45.72
CA HIS A 206 5.11 -44.90 46.79
C HIS A 206 5.20 -43.46 47.25
N HIS A 207 4.87 -43.25 48.54
CA HIS A 207 5.14 -42.05 49.29
C HIS A 207 6.64 -41.87 49.49
N ASP A 208 7.14 -40.67 49.19
CA ASP A 208 8.15 -40.03 50.04
C ASP A 208 8.00 -38.50 49.86
N GLU A 209 7.90 -37.85 51.04
CA GLU A 209 7.76 -36.39 51.20
C GLU A 209 9.13 -35.75 51.01
N ASP A 210 9.31 -34.97 49.92
CA ASP A 210 10.27 -33.90 49.88
C ASP A 210 9.65 -32.71 49.11
N GLU A 211 9.33 -31.65 49.86
CA GLU A 211 8.82 -30.38 49.34
C GLU A 211 9.97 -29.66 48.62
N HIS A 212 10.00 -29.74 47.31
CA HIS A 212 10.64 -28.76 46.47
C HIS A 212 9.56 -27.90 45.84
N HIS A 213 9.39 -26.70 46.37
CA HIS A 213 8.74 -25.61 45.66
C HIS A 213 9.72 -25.13 44.59
N ASP A 214 9.58 -25.68 43.40
CA ASP A 214 10.05 -25.04 42.21
C ASP A 214 9.04 -23.90 41.95
N GLU A 215 9.47 -22.66 42.26
CA GLU A 215 8.79 -21.48 41.76
C GLU A 215 9.00 -21.48 40.26
N ASP A 216 8.00 -21.98 39.52
CA ASP A 216 7.90 -21.76 38.09
C ASP A 216 7.93 -20.22 37.90
N GLU A 217 9.08 -19.67 37.62
CA GLU A 217 9.21 -18.32 37.08
C GLU A 217 8.54 -18.36 35.70
N HIS A 218 7.22 -18.12 35.70
CA HIS A 218 6.56 -17.69 34.49
C HIS A 218 7.30 -16.41 34.08
N HIS A 219 8.07 -16.48 33.00
CA HIS A 219 8.53 -15.31 32.32
C HIS A 219 7.28 -14.51 31.95
N ASP A 220 6.96 -13.49 32.77
CA ASP A 220 5.98 -12.47 32.42
C ASP A 220 6.52 -11.83 31.15
N GLU A 221 5.97 -12.19 29.98
CA GLU A 221 6.22 -11.50 28.72
C GLU A 221 6.10 -10.01 29.01
N GLU A 222 7.18 -9.28 28.82
CA GLU A 222 7.31 -7.90 29.27
C GLU A 222 6.24 -7.07 28.57
N ASN A 223 5.31 -6.55 29.33
CA ASN A 223 4.28 -5.64 28.85
C ASN A 223 4.93 -4.27 28.65
N LEU A 224 5.58 -4.08 27.51
CA LEU A 224 6.48 -2.96 27.21
C LEU A 224 5.81 -1.59 27.32
N GLY A 225 4.48 -1.50 27.17
CA GLY A 225 3.73 -0.25 27.22
C GLY A 225 3.88 0.64 25.98
N TYR A 226 4.56 0.16 24.96
CA TYR A 226 4.63 0.75 23.62
C TYR A 226 4.51 -0.36 22.55
N LEU A 227 4.19 0.01 21.31
CA LEU A 227 4.16 -0.90 20.17
C LEU A 227 5.54 -0.92 19.52
N GLU A 228 6.19 -2.07 19.55
CA GLU A 228 7.48 -2.28 18.89
C GLU A 228 7.38 -2.11 17.37
N ASN A 229 8.47 -1.68 16.75
CA ASN A 229 8.56 -1.43 15.31
C ASN A 229 7.47 -0.47 14.79
N SER A 230 7.08 0.53 15.57
CA SER A 230 6.15 1.57 15.18
C SER A 230 6.80 2.94 15.00
N ASP A 231 8.12 3.00 15.04
CA ASP A 231 8.92 4.19 14.76
C ASP A 231 8.79 4.63 13.29
N PHE A 232 8.93 5.94 13.06
CA PHE A 232 8.77 6.52 11.74
C PHE A 232 9.62 7.77 11.56
N GLU A 233 10.44 7.77 10.51
CA GLU A 233 11.16 8.96 10.06
C GLU A 233 10.76 9.31 8.64
N SER A 234 10.66 10.60 8.32
CA SER A 234 10.42 11.03 6.94
C SER A 234 11.04 12.37 6.63
N LYS A 235 11.50 12.50 5.38
CA LYS A 235 12.00 13.75 4.80
C LYS A 235 11.32 13.99 3.47
N SER A 236 10.80 15.19 3.26
CA SER A 236 10.23 15.58 1.99
C SER A 236 10.74 16.94 1.54
N GLN A 237 10.97 17.08 0.26
CA GLN A 237 11.35 18.34 -0.36
C GLN A 237 10.63 18.54 -1.69
N ARG A 238 10.10 19.73 -1.90
CA ARG A 238 9.40 20.10 -3.12
C ARG A 238 9.93 21.42 -3.68
N PHE A 239 10.16 21.42 -4.96
CA PHE A 239 10.50 22.62 -5.73
C PHE A 239 9.53 22.78 -6.88
N GLY A 240 9.00 24.00 -7.08
CA GLY A 240 8.16 24.33 -8.21
C GLY A 240 8.51 25.70 -8.80
N ILE A 241 8.38 25.79 -10.11
CA ILE A 241 8.48 27.04 -10.85
C ILE A 241 7.39 27.11 -11.92
N SER A 242 6.68 28.22 -12.00
CA SER A 242 5.69 28.42 -13.06
C SER A 242 5.69 29.85 -13.59
N LYS A 243 5.10 30.00 -14.76
CA LYS A 243 4.81 31.26 -15.36
C LYS A 243 3.38 31.31 -15.85
N THR A 244 2.67 32.37 -15.50
CA THR A 244 1.26 32.57 -15.83
C THR A 244 1.08 33.77 -16.76
N GLY A 245 -0.08 33.89 -17.37
CA GLY A 245 -0.46 34.99 -18.22
C GLY A 245 -1.84 34.77 -18.87
N ASP A 246 -2.29 35.70 -19.70
CA ASP A 246 -3.56 35.59 -20.42
C ASP A 246 -3.64 34.36 -21.34
N TRP A 247 -2.49 33.79 -21.70
CA TRP A 247 -2.37 32.59 -22.52
C TRP A 247 -2.59 31.30 -21.73
N GLY A 248 -2.63 31.36 -20.41
CA GLY A 248 -2.68 30.22 -19.48
C GLY A 248 -1.45 30.19 -18.57
N TYR A 249 -0.96 28.99 -18.27
CA TYR A 249 0.26 28.81 -17.47
C TYR A 249 1.10 27.63 -17.98
N PHE A 250 2.37 27.62 -17.57
CA PHE A 250 3.31 26.51 -17.73
C PHE A 250 4.17 26.42 -16.50
N GLY A 251 4.38 25.23 -15.98
CA GLY A 251 5.21 25.00 -14.81
C GLY A 251 5.92 23.66 -14.82
N LEU A 252 6.92 23.59 -13.96
CA LEU A 252 7.74 22.41 -13.69
C LEU A 252 7.81 22.22 -12.17
N SER A 253 7.80 20.98 -11.72
CA SER A 253 8.12 20.66 -10.32
C SER A 253 8.97 19.41 -10.19
N TYR A 254 9.67 19.35 -9.08
CA TYR A 254 10.39 18.18 -8.62
C TYR A 254 10.06 17.97 -7.15
N LYS A 255 9.75 16.75 -6.79
CA LYS A 255 9.49 16.29 -5.44
C LYS A 255 10.41 15.09 -5.19
N ASN A 256 11.05 15.07 -4.02
CA ASN A 256 11.76 13.92 -3.47
C ASN A 256 11.23 13.67 -2.06
N SER A 257 11.00 12.43 -1.73
CA SER A 257 10.59 11.97 -0.41
C SER A 257 11.42 10.75 -0.03
N GLU A 258 11.79 10.69 1.23
CA GLU A 258 12.50 9.57 1.85
C GLU A 258 11.79 9.26 3.16
N SER A 259 11.60 7.98 3.48
CA SER A 259 11.08 7.57 4.78
C SER A 259 11.71 6.27 5.25
N LEU A 260 11.77 6.10 6.56
CA LEU A 260 12.18 4.88 7.26
C LEU A 260 11.11 4.58 8.30
N PHE A 261 10.61 3.35 8.34
CA PHE A 261 9.62 2.95 9.35
C PHE A 261 9.75 1.48 9.69
N GLY A 262 9.44 1.16 10.96
CA GLY A 262 9.33 -0.20 11.41
C GLY A 262 8.03 -0.86 10.95
N VAL A 263 8.05 -2.18 10.78
CA VAL A 263 6.88 -3.01 10.44
C VAL A 263 6.48 -3.79 11.69
N PRO A 264 5.44 -3.36 12.43
CA PRO A 264 4.94 -4.10 13.58
C PRO A 264 4.19 -5.36 13.12
N PHE A 265 4.06 -6.36 14.01
CA PHE A 265 3.23 -7.55 13.79
C PHE A 265 3.71 -8.51 12.69
N HIS A 266 4.99 -8.54 12.37
CA HIS A 266 5.47 -9.65 11.53
C HIS A 266 5.26 -10.96 12.29
N GLY A 267 4.64 -11.93 11.66
CA GLY A 267 4.35 -13.21 12.30
C GLY A 267 5.62 -14.03 12.45
N ASP A 268 5.80 -14.67 13.60
CA ASP A 268 6.75 -15.77 13.83
C ASP A 268 6.37 -16.99 12.98
N SER A 269 6.26 -16.81 11.68
CA SER A 269 5.93 -17.90 10.77
C SER A 269 7.19 -18.61 10.27
N HIS A 270 8.08 -19.01 11.17
CA HIS A 270 8.95 -20.14 10.91
C HIS A 270 8.09 -21.41 10.96
N GLY A 271 7.15 -21.52 10.02
CA GLY A 271 6.37 -22.72 9.82
C GLY A 271 7.28 -23.84 9.38
N HIS A 272 7.72 -24.68 10.30
CA HIS A 272 8.15 -26.03 10.01
C HIS A 272 6.94 -26.82 9.48
N GLU A 273 6.38 -26.41 8.35
CA GLU A 273 5.45 -27.25 7.60
C GLU A 273 6.25 -28.09 6.61
N GLY A 274 6.48 -29.36 6.97
CA GLY A 274 7.02 -30.29 5.99
C GLY A 274 7.69 -31.52 6.49
N HIS A 275 7.52 -31.94 7.72
CA HIS A 275 7.82 -33.32 8.06
C HIS A 275 6.58 -34.19 7.90
N GLY A 276 6.46 -34.80 6.70
CA GLY A 276 5.50 -35.84 6.41
C GLY A 276 5.55 -36.90 7.49
N MET A 277 4.36 -37.30 7.97
CA MET A 277 4.18 -38.43 8.88
C MET A 277 4.80 -39.67 8.24
N HIS A 278 6.00 -40.03 8.64
CA HIS A 278 6.46 -41.40 8.50
C HIS A 278 5.81 -42.24 9.60
N GLU A 279 4.85 -43.04 9.21
CA GLU A 279 4.38 -44.16 10.06
C GLU A 279 5.56 -45.15 10.21
N GLU A 280 6.22 -45.13 11.35
CA GLU A 280 7.20 -46.18 11.70
C GLU A 280 6.45 -47.42 12.15
N GLU A 281 6.48 -48.47 11.31
CA GLU A 281 6.11 -49.84 11.74
C GLU A 281 7.20 -50.34 12.68
N HIS A 282 6.80 -50.60 13.93
CA HIS A 282 7.65 -51.26 14.93
C HIS A 282 7.93 -52.72 14.54
N HIS A 283 9.18 -53.03 14.27
CA HIS A 283 9.70 -54.39 14.35
C HIS A 283 10.37 -54.59 15.70
N ASP A 284 9.77 -55.47 16.51
CA ASP A 284 10.38 -56.04 17.71
C ASP A 284 11.54 -56.94 17.32
N GLU A 285 12.74 -56.67 17.80
CA GLU A 285 13.77 -57.71 18.05
C GLU A 285 14.59 -57.33 19.28
N GLU A 286 14.50 -58.21 20.28
CA GLU A 286 15.27 -58.21 21.52
C GLU A 286 16.73 -58.56 21.24
N GLU A 287 17.70 -57.77 21.75
CA GLU A 287 18.98 -58.32 22.25
C GLU A 287 19.65 -57.40 23.28
N HIS A 288 19.99 -57.98 24.42
CA HIS A 288 20.69 -57.40 25.55
C HIS A 288 22.14 -57.12 25.25
N HIS A 289 22.67 -55.95 25.69
CA HIS A 289 24.04 -55.82 26.18
C HIS A 289 24.12 -54.77 27.28
N ASP A 290 24.53 -55.24 28.48
CA ASP A 290 25.03 -54.41 29.57
C ASP A 290 26.36 -53.80 29.20
N GLU A 291 26.56 -52.50 29.48
CA GLU A 291 27.83 -51.99 30.05
C GLU A 291 27.63 -50.52 30.44
N GLU A 292 27.97 -50.25 31.70
CA GLU A 292 27.95 -48.96 32.36
C GLU A 292 29.10 -48.07 31.85
N GLU A 293 28.84 -46.79 31.45
CA GLU A 293 29.78 -45.71 31.66
C GLU A 293 29.04 -44.40 31.81
N HIS A 294 29.24 -43.77 32.97
CA HIS A 294 28.79 -42.43 33.30
C HIS A 294 29.61 -41.38 32.53
N HIS A 295 28.95 -40.53 31.79
CA HIS A 295 29.45 -39.18 31.49
C HIS A 295 28.37 -38.19 31.82
N ASP A 296 28.53 -37.52 32.97
CA ASP A 296 27.89 -36.24 33.27
C ASP A 296 28.61 -35.18 32.47
N GLU A 297 28.01 -34.67 31.44
CA GLU A 297 28.32 -33.36 30.84
C GLU A 297 26.99 -32.66 30.68
N ASP A 298 26.70 -31.79 31.67
CA ASP A 298 25.65 -30.78 31.57
C ASP A 298 26.06 -29.74 30.49
N GLU A 299 25.69 -30.01 29.25
CA GLU A 299 25.66 -28.97 28.24
C GLU A 299 24.38 -28.16 28.45
N HIS A 300 24.55 -27.03 29.11
CA HIS A 300 23.58 -25.96 29.05
C HIS A 300 23.48 -25.53 27.59
N HIS A 301 22.42 -25.96 26.91
CA HIS A 301 21.94 -25.25 25.75
C HIS A 301 21.38 -23.93 26.31
N ASP A 302 22.15 -22.88 26.16
CA ASP A 302 21.60 -21.54 26.19
C ASP A 302 20.60 -21.51 25.04
N GLU A 303 19.31 -21.59 25.37
CA GLU A 303 18.24 -21.28 24.43
C GLU A 303 18.40 -19.78 24.16
N ASP A 304 19.06 -19.46 23.04
CA ASP A 304 19.08 -18.12 22.49
C ASP A 304 17.61 -17.72 22.28
N GLU A 305 17.08 -16.90 23.19
CA GLU A 305 15.80 -16.24 23.03
C GLU A 305 15.91 -15.40 21.74
N HIS A 306 15.28 -15.88 20.68
CA HIS A 306 15.06 -15.09 19.47
C HIS A 306 14.11 -13.95 19.84
N GLU A 307 14.64 -12.85 20.42
CA GLU A 307 13.94 -11.58 20.45
C GLU A 307 13.55 -11.26 19.03
N GLY A 308 12.26 -11.05 18.77
CA GLY A 308 11.68 -10.95 17.43
C GLY A 308 12.48 -10.00 16.54
N GLU A 309 12.99 -10.52 15.42
CA GLU A 309 13.81 -9.78 14.49
C GLU A 309 13.07 -8.54 14.00
N ARG A 310 13.71 -7.36 14.11
CA ARG A 310 13.11 -6.11 13.63
C ARG A 310 13.05 -6.10 12.11
N ILE A 311 11.85 -5.99 11.54
CA ILE A 311 11.66 -5.66 10.13
C ILE A 311 11.47 -4.15 10.00
N PHE A 312 12.15 -3.54 9.05
CA PHE A 312 11.98 -2.14 8.73
C PHE A 312 12.01 -1.89 7.23
N SER A 313 11.34 -0.84 6.84
CA SER A 313 11.18 -0.43 5.45
C SER A 313 11.79 0.94 5.21
N ASN A 314 12.55 1.07 4.14
CA ASN A 314 13.09 2.34 3.66
C ASN A 314 12.49 2.67 2.31
N THR A 315 11.97 3.90 2.13
CA THR A 315 11.40 4.34 0.85
C THR A 315 12.14 5.54 0.29
N GLU A 316 12.29 5.56 -1.03
CA GLU A 316 12.78 6.70 -1.81
C GLU A 316 11.82 6.95 -2.97
N SER A 317 11.41 8.22 -3.16
CA SER A 317 10.47 8.61 -4.22
C SER A 317 10.91 9.89 -4.90
N ASP A 318 11.08 9.82 -6.21
CA ASP A 318 11.39 10.95 -7.07
C ASP A 318 10.26 11.20 -8.08
N VAL A 319 9.66 12.40 -8.05
CA VAL A 319 8.59 12.77 -8.96
C VAL A 319 8.94 14.05 -9.69
N PHE A 320 8.93 14.00 -11.02
CA PHE A 320 9.07 15.15 -11.89
C PHE A 320 7.79 15.41 -12.66
N ASP A 321 7.26 16.63 -12.55
CA ASP A 321 6.06 17.07 -13.25
C ASP A 321 6.34 18.23 -14.22
N ILE A 322 5.68 18.15 -15.36
CA ILE A 322 5.44 19.27 -16.26
C ILE A 322 3.93 19.45 -16.36
N GLU A 323 3.40 20.63 -16.11
CA GLU A 323 1.98 20.89 -16.34
C GLU A 323 1.72 22.29 -16.88
N GLY A 324 0.61 22.45 -17.55
CA GLY A 324 0.20 23.73 -18.04
C GLY A 324 -1.22 23.74 -18.59
N SER A 325 -1.69 24.97 -18.86
CA SER A 325 -2.96 25.22 -19.51
C SER A 325 -2.76 26.24 -20.64
N PHE A 326 -3.42 26.01 -21.75
CA PHE A 326 -3.38 26.92 -22.88
C PHE A 326 -4.79 27.44 -23.22
N ASN A 327 -5.01 28.75 -23.03
CA ASN A 327 -6.27 29.42 -23.34
C ASN A 327 -6.39 29.64 -24.84
N ILE A 328 -7.30 28.91 -25.50
CA ILE A 328 -7.52 29.01 -26.95
C ILE A 328 -8.64 30.02 -27.25
N ASN A 329 -9.65 30.10 -26.38
CA ASN A 329 -10.80 30.99 -26.48
C ASN A 329 -11.55 30.91 -27.82
N ALA A 330 -11.57 29.72 -28.44
CA ALA A 330 -12.41 29.46 -29.60
C ALA A 330 -13.84 29.10 -29.15
N SER A 331 -14.81 29.25 -30.03
CA SER A 331 -16.23 28.95 -29.68
C SER A 331 -16.50 27.48 -29.34
N TRP A 332 -15.61 26.57 -29.74
CA TRP A 332 -15.73 25.11 -29.50
C TRP A 332 -14.65 24.54 -28.59
N LEU A 333 -13.64 25.33 -28.22
CA LEU A 333 -12.54 24.92 -27.36
C LEU A 333 -12.06 26.12 -26.55
N LYS A 334 -12.28 26.11 -25.25
CA LYS A 334 -11.91 27.19 -24.34
C LYS A 334 -10.43 27.13 -23.98
N ASN A 335 -10.01 25.98 -23.44
CA ASN A 335 -8.63 25.72 -23.05
C ASN A 335 -8.23 24.26 -23.26
N VAL A 336 -6.93 24.00 -23.17
CA VAL A 336 -6.32 22.66 -23.12
C VAL A 336 -5.38 22.65 -21.92
N ASN A 337 -5.69 21.81 -20.95
CA ASN A 337 -4.77 21.44 -19.87
C ASN A 337 -3.95 20.24 -20.31
N TYR A 338 -2.68 20.23 -19.96
CA TYR A 338 -1.77 19.12 -20.28
C TYR A 338 -0.80 18.90 -19.13
N PHE A 339 -0.38 17.66 -18.98
CA PHE A 339 0.65 17.30 -18.02
C PHE A 339 1.49 16.12 -18.51
N PHE A 340 2.69 16.05 -17.99
CA PHE A 340 3.58 14.89 -18.06
C PHE A 340 4.14 14.67 -16.66
N ARG A 341 4.11 13.42 -16.18
CA ARG A 341 4.72 12.97 -14.94
C ARG A 341 5.71 11.86 -15.21
N SER A 342 6.85 11.89 -14.54
CA SER A 342 7.76 10.76 -14.38
C SER A 342 7.96 10.52 -12.90
N SER A 343 7.71 9.31 -12.44
CA SER A 343 7.93 8.88 -11.07
C SER A 343 8.90 7.69 -11.05
N ASP A 344 9.75 7.67 -10.04
CA ASP A 344 10.65 6.58 -9.69
C ASP A 344 10.50 6.36 -8.18
N TYR A 345 10.05 5.18 -7.79
CA TYR A 345 9.79 4.81 -6.41
C TYR A 345 10.49 3.52 -6.09
N LEU A 346 11.21 3.51 -4.98
CA LEU A 346 11.89 2.36 -4.40
C LEU A 346 11.45 2.20 -2.95
N HIS A 347 11.06 0.99 -2.59
CA HIS A 347 10.79 0.57 -1.23
C HIS A 347 11.66 -0.66 -0.95
N THR A 348 12.41 -0.64 0.14
CA THR A 348 13.32 -1.72 0.53
C THR A 348 12.91 -2.22 1.90
N GLU A 349 12.53 -3.48 2.00
CA GLU A 349 12.30 -4.21 3.23
C GLU A 349 13.52 -5.00 3.61
N GLN A 350 13.85 -5.01 4.90
CA GLN A 350 14.99 -5.76 5.42
C GLN A 350 14.83 -6.07 6.90
N HIS A 351 15.43 -7.19 7.30
CA HIS A 351 15.60 -7.55 8.71
C HIS A 351 16.80 -6.78 9.29
N ALA A 352 16.73 -6.39 10.56
CA ALA A 352 17.89 -5.86 11.24
C ALA A 352 18.88 -7.00 11.45
N GLU A 353 20.10 -6.86 10.91
CA GLU A 353 21.18 -7.80 11.23
C GLU A 353 21.52 -7.64 12.72
N GLU A 354 21.52 -8.72 13.48
CA GLU A 354 22.16 -8.71 14.81
C GLU A 354 23.62 -8.32 14.63
N GLU A 355 24.05 -7.24 15.28
CA GLU A 355 25.48 -6.92 15.41
C GLU A 355 26.14 -8.03 16.24
N GLY A 356 26.48 -9.14 15.59
CA GLY A 356 27.26 -10.20 16.20
C GLY A 356 28.55 -9.60 16.73
N HIS A 357 28.72 -9.62 18.06
CA HIS A 357 29.96 -9.28 18.73
C HIS A 357 31.06 -10.25 18.27
N HIS A 358 31.68 -9.95 17.13
CA HIS A 358 32.99 -10.51 16.82
C HIS A 358 34.02 -9.86 17.73
N GLU A 359 34.18 -10.38 18.94
CA GLU A 359 35.41 -10.18 19.69
C GLU A 359 36.52 -10.89 18.91
N GLU A 360 37.42 -10.10 18.33
CA GLU A 360 38.66 -10.61 17.71
C GLU A 360 39.55 -11.23 18.77
N ASP A 361 39.37 -12.49 19.09
CA ASP A 361 40.35 -13.28 19.81
C ASP A 361 41.29 -13.98 18.80
N GLU A 362 42.45 -13.35 18.58
CA GLU A 362 43.56 -13.95 17.90
C GLU A 362 44.10 -15.15 18.71
N HIS A 363 43.72 -16.37 18.37
CA HIS A 363 44.49 -17.56 18.71
C HIS A 363 44.76 -18.39 17.46
N HIS A 364 46.02 -18.26 17.02
CA HIS A 364 46.67 -19.25 16.15
C HIS A 364 46.85 -20.54 16.93
N ASP A 365 46.29 -21.64 16.43
CA ASP A 365 46.97 -22.94 16.50
C ASP A 365 46.60 -23.77 15.26
N GLU A 366 47.64 -24.19 14.54
CA GLU A 366 47.58 -25.05 13.37
C GLU A 366 47.32 -26.48 13.84
N ASP A 367 46.18 -27.10 13.40
CA ASP A 367 46.15 -28.56 13.18
C ASP A 367 45.08 -28.89 12.13
N GLU A 368 45.57 -29.46 11.02
CA GLU A 368 44.76 -29.96 9.89
C GLU A 368 44.00 -31.23 10.29
N HIS A 369 42.68 -31.22 10.22
CA HIS A 369 41.90 -32.42 9.91
C HIS A 369 40.71 -32.05 9.02
N HIS A 370 40.75 -32.52 7.78
CA HIS A 370 39.64 -32.61 6.87
C HIS A 370 38.70 -33.72 7.34
N ASP A 371 37.46 -33.37 7.60
CA ASP A 371 36.30 -34.23 7.38
C ASP A 371 35.19 -33.38 6.77
N GLU A 372 34.99 -33.58 5.45
CA GLU A 372 33.88 -32.99 4.70
C GLU A 372 32.62 -33.81 5.01
N ASP A 373 31.82 -33.37 5.96
CA ASP A 373 30.41 -33.73 6.01
C ASP A 373 29.62 -32.44 5.75
N GLY A 374 29.19 -32.29 4.48
CA GLY A 374 28.31 -31.21 4.07
C GLY A 374 26.97 -31.36 4.76
N HIS A 375 26.73 -30.56 5.77
CA HIS A 375 25.36 -30.24 6.17
C HIS A 375 24.91 -29.17 5.17
N ASP A 376 23.91 -29.52 4.34
CA ASP A 376 23.15 -28.59 3.56
C ASP A 376 22.45 -27.61 4.54
N GLU A 377 23.11 -26.46 4.77
CA GLU A 377 22.44 -25.32 5.37
C GLU A 377 21.31 -24.92 4.41
N HIS A 378 20.07 -25.27 4.77
CA HIS A 378 18.90 -24.60 4.22
C HIS A 378 18.94 -23.15 4.71
N GLY A 379 19.86 -22.36 4.17
CA GLY A 379 19.97 -20.93 4.44
C GLY A 379 18.71 -20.25 3.92
N HIS A 380 17.92 -19.72 4.85
CA HIS A 380 16.93 -18.73 4.51
C HIS A 380 17.67 -17.60 3.77
N ALA A 381 17.12 -17.13 2.66
CA ALA A 381 17.75 -16.10 1.87
C ALA A 381 17.72 -14.78 2.68
N GLU A 382 18.79 -14.54 3.44
CA GLU A 382 18.99 -13.31 4.20
C GLU A 382 19.39 -12.21 3.22
N GLY A 383 18.50 -11.24 3.01
CA GLY A 383 18.82 -10.10 2.16
C GLY A 383 17.63 -9.18 1.94
N PRO A 384 17.88 -7.90 1.60
CA PRO A 384 16.79 -6.96 1.41
C PRO A 384 15.94 -7.32 0.20
N THR A 385 14.63 -7.03 0.31
CA THR A 385 13.68 -7.10 -0.81
C THR A 385 13.34 -5.70 -1.30
N ASN A 386 13.55 -5.45 -2.58
CA ASN A 386 13.33 -4.17 -3.23
C ASN A 386 12.04 -4.21 -4.06
N PHE A 387 11.13 -3.30 -3.77
CA PHE A 387 9.89 -3.07 -4.52
C PHE A 387 10.07 -1.77 -5.31
N GLU A 388 10.10 -1.87 -6.63
CA GLU A 388 10.25 -0.72 -7.51
C GLU A 388 8.96 -0.44 -8.29
N ASN A 389 8.61 0.85 -8.44
CA ASN A 389 7.57 1.31 -9.35
C ASN A 389 8.10 2.49 -10.17
N LYS A 390 8.26 2.30 -11.47
CA LYS A 390 8.72 3.32 -12.42
C LYS A 390 7.62 3.62 -13.42
N ALA A 391 7.13 4.88 -13.43
CA ALA A 391 6.03 5.23 -14.31
C ALA A 391 6.24 6.53 -15.06
N LYS A 392 5.62 6.59 -16.24
CA LYS A 392 5.47 7.81 -17.05
C LYS A 392 4.02 7.98 -17.44
N GLU A 393 3.51 9.18 -17.22
CA GLU A 393 2.12 9.52 -17.49
C GLU A 393 2.03 10.79 -18.33
N LEU A 394 1.22 10.79 -19.38
CA LEU A 394 0.94 11.93 -20.25
C LEU A 394 -0.57 12.12 -20.36
N GLY A 395 -1.05 13.30 -20.00
CA GLY A 395 -2.47 13.59 -20.03
C GLY A 395 -2.83 14.93 -20.67
N PHE A 396 -4.04 14.98 -21.23
CA PHE A 396 -4.66 16.17 -21.78
C PHE A 396 -6.11 16.24 -21.34
N VAL A 397 -6.57 17.46 -21.01
CA VAL A 397 -7.98 17.76 -20.76
C VAL A 397 -8.39 18.95 -21.62
N PHE A 398 -9.35 18.74 -22.50
CA PHE A 398 -9.90 19.74 -23.41
C PHE A 398 -11.20 20.29 -22.82
N ASP A 399 -11.26 21.57 -22.55
CA ASP A 399 -12.49 22.27 -22.20
C ASP A 399 -13.24 22.68 -23.46
N ILE A 400 -14.28 21.91 -23.78
CA ILE A 400 -15.15 22.13 -24.95
C ILE A 400 -16.51 22.69 -24.51
N SER A 401 -16.59 23.29 -23.34
CA SER A 401 -17.80 23.89 -22.77
C SER A 401 -18.28 25.10 -23.56
N ASN A 402 -19.55 25.36 -23.45
CA ASN A 402 -20.19 26.58 -23.97
C ASN A 402 -21.03 27.23 -22.86
N ASP A 403 -21.73 28.34 -23.16
CA ASP A 403 -22.51 29.10 -22.18
C ASP A 403 -23.71 28.34 -21.58
N VAL A 404 -24.03 27.14 -22.08
CA VAL A 404 -25.22 26.38 -21.68
C VAL A 404 -24.87 25.02 -21.08
N VAL A 405 -23.73 24.48 -21.47
CA VAL A 405 -23.32 23.11 -21.12
C VAL A 405 -21.82 23.11 -20.84
N GLU A 406 -21.43 22.65 -19.66
CA GLU A 406 -20.03 22.33 -19.38
C GLU A 406 -19.70 20.96 -19.99
N GLN A 407 -18.56 20.89 -20.67
CA GLN A 407 -18.11 19.66 -21.31
C GLN A 407 -16.59 19.56 -21.26
N LYS A 408 -16.08 18.43 -20.84
CA LYS A 408 -14.64 18.14 -20.79
C LYS A 408 -14.35 16.79 -21.47
N LEU A 409 -13.24 16.73 -22.17
CA LEU A 409 -12.71 15.52 -22.76
C LEU A 409 -11.30 15.30 -22.23
N SER A 410 -11.05 14.16 -21.59
CA SER A 410 -9.73 13.75 -21.14
C SER A 410 -9.14 12.66 -22.02
N ILE A 411 -7.84 12.69 -22.22
CA ILE A 411 -7.04 11.64 -22.85
C ILE A 411 -5.84 11.41 -21.96
N ASN A 412 -5.58 10.16 -21.58
CA ASN A 412 -4.44 9.81 -20.73
C ASN A 412 -3.71 8.58 -21.27
N TYR A 413 -2.39 8.56 -21.13
CA TYR A 413 -1.54 7.42 -21.46
C TYR A 413 -0.52 7.21 -20.35
N VAL A 414 -0.37 5.95 -19.91
CA VAL A 414 0.53 5.55 -18.83
C VAL A 414 1.38 4.37 -19.30
N GLU A 415 2.66 4.42 -18.98
CA GLU A 415 3.59 3.30 -18.98
C GLU A 415 4.09 3.12 -17.54
N GLU A 416 4.04 1.91 -17.01
CA GLU A 416 4.44 1.60 -15.65
C GLU A 416 5.15 0.24 -15.60
N GLU A 417 6.27 0.18 -14.92
CA GLU A 417 7.03 -1.03 -14.62
C GLU A 417 7.02 -1.23 -13.10
N ILE A 418 6.61 -2.43 -12.65
CA ILE A 418 6.63 -2.82 -11.25
C ILE A 418 7.54 -4.05 -11.14
N SER A 419 8.49 -4.04 -10.21
CA SER A 419 9.36 -5.17 -9.93
C SER A 419 9.57 -5.39 -8.43
N ILE A 420 9.64 -6.67 -8.02
CA ILE A 420 10.01 -7.08 -6.67
C ILE A 420 11.25 -7.97 -6.84
N ILE A 421 12.36 -7.54 -6.25
CA ILE A 421 13.67 -8.19 -6.43
C ILE A 421 14.34 -8.31 -5.06
N GLY A 422 14.72 -9.52 -4.68
CA GLY A 422 15.39 -9.77 -3.40
C GLY A 422 15.08 -11.17 -2.89
N ALA A 423 15.38 -11.39 -1.63
CA ALA A 423 15.21 -12.67 -0.97
C ALA A 423 13.74 -13.17 -0.95
N GLU A 424 12.80 -12.24 -0.86
CA GLU A 424 11.37 -12.48 -0.73
C GLU A 424 10.58 -12.01 -1.96
N ALA A 425 11.18 -12.12 -3.14
CA ALA A 425 10.53 -11.67 -4.37
C ALA A 425 9.38 -12.59 -4.74
N PHE A 426 8.14 -12.20 -4.43
CA PHE A 426 6.92 -12.96 -4.71
C PHE A 426 6.21 -12.56 -6.03
N MET A 427 6.77 -11.62 -6.78
CA MET A 427 6.28 -11.23 -8.11
C MET A 427 7.45 -10.86 -9.02
N ARG A 428 7.50 -11.44 -10.21
CA ARG A 428 8.48 -11.08 -11.23
C ARG A 428 8.15 -9.73 -11.87
N PRO A 429 9.13 -9.03 -12.49
CA PRO A 429 8.88 -7.75 -13.15
C PRO A 429 7.71 -7.78 -14.13
N THR A 430 6.89 -6.73 -14.09
CA THR A 430 5.69 -6.55 -14.91
C THR A 430 5.71 -5.23 -15.64
N ASP A 431 5.24 -5.25 -16.90
CA ASP A 431 5.02 -4.05 -17.72
C ASP A 431 3.51 -3.78 -17.85
N ASN A 432 3.11 -2.55 -17.55
CA ASN A 432 1.73 -2.10 -17.59
C ASN A 432 1.59 -0.93 -18.57
N GLU A 433 0.65 -1.00 -19.48
CA GLU A 433 0.31 0.09 -20.40
C GLU A 433 -1.19 0.40 -20.28
N GLU A 434 -1.55 1.69 -20.17
CA GLU A 434 -2.95 2.13 -20.08
C GLU A 434 -3.19 3.29 -21.04
N PHE A 435 -4.20 3.19 -21.87
CA PHE A 435 -4.71 4.29 -22.68
C PHE A 435 -6.17 4.55 -22.35
N SER A 436 -6.53 5.81 -22.11
CA SER A 436 -7.85 6.17 -21.61
C SER A 436 -8.42 7.38 -22.33
N ILE A 437 -9.75 7.37 -22.51
CA ILE A 437 -10.52 8.53 -22.96
C ILE A 437 -11.71 8.71 -22.03
N GLY A 438 -11.81 9.89 -21.40
CA GLY A 438 -12.92 10.28 -20.51
C GLY A 438 -13.71 11.45 -21.10
N TYR A 439 -15.02 11.44 -20.92
CA TYR A 439 -15.89 12.55 -21.27
C TYR A 439 -16.82 12.86 -20.11
N TYR A 440 -16.94 14.14 -19.78
CA TYR A 440 -17.84 14.68 -18.77
C TYR A 440 -18.72 15.76 -19.36
N LEU A 441 -19.98 15.77 -18.91
CA LEU A 441 -20.98 16.78 -19.25
C LEU A 441 -21.73 17.17 -18.00
N CYS A 442 -21.86 18.47 -17.74
CA CYS A 442 -22.77 19.04 -16.73
C CYS A 442 -23.72 20.05 -17.39
N LYS A 443 -25.01 19.97 -17.02
CA LYS A 443 -26.03 20.86 -17.54
C LYS A 443 -27.15 21.13 -16.54
N GLU A 444 -27.43 22.40 -16.33
CA GLU A 444 -28.57 22.89 -15.57
C GLU A 444 -29.84 22.91 -16.44
N PHE A 445 -30.92 22.32 -15.95
CA PHE A 445 -32.26 22.30 -16.60
C PHE A 445 -33.28 23.17 -15.87
N GLY A 446 -32.85 23.98 -14.93
CA GLY A 446 -33.69 24.89 -14.14
C GLY A 446 -34.61 24.21 -13.11
N LEU A 447 -34.88 22.92 -13.23
CA LEU A 447 -35.59 22.10 -12.24
C LEU A 447 -34.67 21.08 -11.57
N PHE A 448 -33.59 20.71 -12.22
CA PHE A 448 -32.59 19.77 -11.79
C PHE A 448 -31.31 20.00 -12.60
N ASP A 449 -30.19 19.57 -12.06
CA ASP A 449 -28.90 19.53 -12.72
C ASP A 449 -28.57 18.09 -13.09
N LEU A 450 -27.92 17.92 -14.21
CA LEU A 450 -27.57 16.63 -14.78
C LEU A 450 -26.09 16.57 -15.07
N ASP A 451 -25.40 15.61 -14.44
CA ASP A 451 -24.01 15.27 -14.71
C ASP A 451 -23.93 13.91 -15.37
N ILE A 452 -23.11 13.80 -16.38
CA ILE A 452 -22.85 12.54 -17.08
C ILE A 452 -21.33 12.37 -17.24
N GLY A 453 -20.82 11.22 -16.84
CA GLY A 453 -19.45 10.79 -17.10
C GLY A 453 -19.45 9.51 -17.91
N ILE A 454 -18.55 9.41 -18.89
CA ILE A 454 -18.28 8.19 -19.66
C ILE A 454 -16.76 8.08 -19.80
N ARG A 455 -16.23 6.87 -19.61
CA ARG A 455 -14.81 6.59 -19.79
C ARG A 455 -14.62 5.26 -20.51
N TYR A 456 -13.63 5.22 -21.38
CA TYR A 456 -13.12 4.01 -22.01
C TYR A 456 -11.64 3.85 -21.68
N ASP A 457 -11.24 2.65 -21.28
CA ASP A 457 -9.88 2.29 -20.94
C ASP A 457 -9.45 1.06 -21.77
N ASP A 458 -8.25 1.11 -22.29
CA ASP A 458 -7.55 0.01 -22.97
C ASP A 458 -6.27 -0.26 -22.19
N ILE A 459 -6.19 -1.46 -21.58
CA ILE A 459 -5.21 -1.77 -20.54
C ILE A 459 -4.50 -3.07 -20.91
N SER A 460 -3.16 -3.05 -20.89
CA SER A 460 -2.32 -4.23 -21.08
C SER A 460 -1.48 -4.49 -19.84
N ARG A 461 -1.43 -5.76 -19.40
CA ARG A 461 -0.62 -6.24 -18.28
C ARG A 461 0.26 -7.39 -18.76
N LYS A 462 1.58 -7.23 -18.68
CA LYS A 462 2.56 -8.24 -19.07
C LYS A 462 3.33 -8.68 -17.83
N GLY A 463 3.43 -9.98 -17.62
CA GLY A 463 4.13 -10.56 -16.48
C GLY A 463 4.46 -12.02 -16.71
N SER A 464 5.01 -12.69 -15.70
CA SER A 464 5.33 -14.11 -15.77
C SER A 464 5.14 -14.79 -14.42
N LEU A 465 4.84 -16.09 -14.44
CA LEU A 465 4.77 -16.97 -13.28
C LEU A 465 5.83 -18.07 -13.39
N VAL A 466 6.32 -18.52 -12.25
CA VAL A 466 7.17 -19.71 -12.11
C VAL A 466 6.27 -20.86 -11.69
N HIS A 467 6.35 -21.97 -12.41
CA HIS A 467 5.72 -23.22 -12.05
C HIS A 467 6.77 -24.16 -11.45
N HIS A 468 6.56 -24.57 -10.21
CA HIS A 468 7.25 -25.71 -9.65
C HIS A 468 6.46 -26.97 -10.05
N GLU A 469 7.04 -27.85 -10.83
CA GLU A 469 6.42 -29.13 -11.12
C GLU A 469 6.50 -30.01 -9.85
N ASP A 470 5.39 -30.11 -9.11
CA ASP A 470 5.25 -31.17 -8.11
C ASP A 470 5.11 -32.50 -8.87
N GLU A 471 6.21 -33.23 -9.02
CA GLU A 471 6.15 -34.59 -9.51
C GLU A 471 5.42 -35.46 -8.48
N HIS A 472 4.09 -35.57 -8.66
CA HIS A 472 3.35 -36.65 -8.03
C HIS A 472 3.79 -37.96 -8.66
N HIS A 473 4.72 -38.65 -8.01
CA HIS A 473 4.96 -40.05 -8.29
C HIS A 473 3.67 -40.82 -7.94
N ASP A 474 2.85 -41.15 -8.98
CA ASP A 474 1.83 -42.16 -8.86
C ASP A 474 2.53 -43.51 -8.63
N GLU A 475 2.66 -43.92 -7.37
CA GLU A 475 3.06 -45.25 -7.01
C GLU A 475 1.92 -46.24 -7.29
N ASP A 476 1.91 -46.83 -8.46
CA ASP A 476 1.27 -48.12 -8.71
C ASP A 476 2.00 -48.84 -9.85
N GLU A 477 2.98 -49.69 -9.51
CA GLU A 477 3.17 -50.98 -10.17
C GLU A 477 4.19 -51.84 -9.41
N HIS A 478 3.67 -52.86 -8.68
CA HIS A 478 4.47 -53.95 -8.17
C HIS A 478 5.04 -54.78 -9.33
N HIS A 479 6.35 -54.90 -9.38
CA HIS A 479 7.01 -56.04 -10.02
C HIS A 479 8.06 -56.66 -9.10
N ASP A 480 7.75 -57.87 -8.61
CA ASP A 480 8.71 -58.83 -8.13
C ASP A 480 9.64 -59.22 -9.27
N GLU A 481 10.95 -59.11 -9.11
CA GLU A 481 11.94 -60.12 -9.54
C GLU A 481 13.33 -59.71 -9.11
N GLU A 482 14.02 -60.63 -8.42
CA GLU A 482 15.39 -60.58 -7.94
C GLU A 482 16.36 -60.57 -9.12
N GLU A 483 17.31 -59.60 -9.17
CA GLU A 483 18.67 -59.85 -9.71
C GLU A 483 19.64 -58.72 -9.23
N HIS A 484 20.73 -59.13 -8.56
CA HIS A 484 21.86 -58.34 -8.15
C HIS A 484 22.66 -57.87 -9.37
N HIS A 485 22.84 -56.54 -9.53
CA HIS A 485 23.96 -55.99 -10.24
C HIS A 485 24.50 -54.75 -9.49
N ASP A 486 25.78 -54.87 -9.06
CA ASP A 486 26.62 -53.77 -8.63
C ASP A 486 26.97 -52.93 -9.87
N GLU A 487 26.43 -51.73 -9.99
CA GLU A 487 27.00 -50.67 -10.84
C GLU A 487 26.83 -49.35 -10.10
N GLU A 488 27.97 -48.68 -9.89
CA GLU A 488 28.07 -47.34 -9.37
C GLU A 488 27.42 -46.39 -10.39
N GLU A 489 26.20 -45.97 -10.16
CA GLU A 489 25.55 -44.91 -10.93
C GLU A 489 25.76 -43.58 -10.21
N HIS A 490 26.46 -42.71 -10.92
CA HIS A 490 26.57 -41.30 -10.63
C HIS A 490 25.13 -40.71 -10.57
N HIS A 491 24.74 -40.17 -9.42
CA HIS A 491 23.61 -39.26 -9.34
C HIS A 491 24.04 -38.00 -10.09
N ASP A 492 23.55 -37.84 -11.31
CA ASP A 492 23.50 -36.55 -11.96
C ASP A 492 22.55 -35.70 -11.13
N GLU A 493 23.04 -34.58 -10.62
CA GLU A 493 22.22 -33.56 -9.97
C GLU A 493 21.21 -33.07 -11.02
N ASP A 494 19.98 -33.53 -10.94
CA ASP A 494 18.87 -33.03 -11.75
C ASP A 494 18.64 -31.58 -11.33
N GLU A 495 19.24 -30.65 -12.07
CA GLU A 495 18.88 -29.24 -12.00
C GLU A 495 17.39 -29.14 -12.37
N HIS A 496 16.53 -28.94 -11.38
CA HIS A 496 15.11 -28.66 -11.59
C HIS A 496 15.01 -27.35 -12.39
N GLU A 497 14.79 -27.46 -13.70
CA GLU A 497 14.57 -26.28 -14.55
C GLU A 497 13.21 -25.67 -14.16
N GLU A 498 13.22 -24.49 -13.53
CA GLU A 498 12.03 -23.69 -13.30
C GLU A 498 11.38 -23.32 -14.64
N GLU A 499 10.17 -23.77 -14.89
CA GLU A 499 9.43 -23.39 -16.09
C GLU A 499 8.77 -22.01 -15.87
N ILE A 500 9.22 -21.01 -16.65
CA ILE A 500 8.71 -19.64 -16.61
C ILE A 500 7.67 -19.46 -17.72
N GLU A 501 6.40 -19.26 -17.36
CA GLU A 501 5.34 -18.94 -18.29
C GLU A 501 5.10 -17.42 -18.38
N PHE A 502 5.11 -16.87 -19.61
CA PHE A 502 4.89 -15.45 -19.88
C PHE A 502 3.45 -15.19 -20.30
N PHE A 503 2.86 -14.13 -19.76
CA PHE A 503 1.48 -13.72 -20.01
C PHE A 503 1.42 -12.30 -20.56
N ASN A 504 0.46 -12.08 -21.45
CA ASN A 504 -0.02 -10.77 -21.87
C ASN A 504 -1.54 -10.74 -21.73
N LYS A 505 -2.06 -9.90 -20.84
CA LYS A 505 -3.48 -9.76 -20.52
C LYS A 505 -3.97 -8.39 -20.95
N ASP A 506 -4.92 -8.38 -21.88
CA ASP A 506 -5.50 -7.15 -22.42
C ASP A 506 -6.95 -7.02 -21.94
N TYR A 507 -7.31 -5.84 -21.44
CA TYR A 507 -8.64 -5.50 -20.94
C TYR A 507 -9.15 -4.25 -21.66
N SER A 508 -10.46 -4.23 -21.99
CA SER A 508 -11.12 -3.07 -22.57
C SER A 508 -12.36 -2.77 -21.74
N GLU A 509 -12.37 -1.64 -21.08
CA GLU A 509 -13.37 -1.30 -20.07
C GLU A 509 -14.18 -0.08 -20.47
N THR A 510 -15.44 -0.05 -20.07
CA THR A 510 -16.31 1.08 -20.29
C THR A 510 -17.09 1.40 -19.02
N SER A 511 -16.75 2.52 -18.41
CA SER A 511 -17.40 3.04 -17.22
C SER A 511 -18.34 4.19 -17.58
N PHE A 512 -19.48 4.27 -16.89
CA PHE A 512 -20.37 5.42 -17.02
C PHE A 512 -21.00 5.78 -15.68
N ALA A 513 -21.31 7.06 -15.48
CA ALA A 513 -21.99 7.56 -14.31
C ALA A 513 -22.94 8.70 -14.69
N VAL A 514 -24.06 8.78 -13.98
CA VAL A 514 -25.05 9.84 -14.11
C VAL A 514 -25.45 10.32 -12.73
N ASN A 515 -25.49 11.62 -12.53
CA ASN A 515 -25.99 12.24 -11.32
C ASN A 515 -27.12 13.22 -11.66
N PHE A 516 -28.20 13.17 -10.88
CA PHE A 516 -29.30 14.13 -10.91
C PHE A 516 -29.35 14.85 -9.59
N SER A 517 -29.17 16.15 -9.58
CA SER A 517 -29.34 16.94 -8.38
C SER A 517 -30.47 17.95 -8.52
N ARG A 518 -31.05 18.32 -7.38
CA ARG A 518 -32.14 19.29 -7.33
C ARG A 518 -32.15 20.05 -6.02
N GLU A 519 -32.08 21.34 -6.11
CA GLU A 519 -32.43 22.24 -5.03
C GLU A 519 -33.95 22.30 -4.87
N LEU A 520 -34.47 21.75 -3.78
CA LEU A 520 -35.90 21.83 -3.47
C LEU A 520 -36.30 23.19 -2.89
N ASN A 521 -35.37 23.84 -2.21
CA ASN A 521 -35.40 25.21 -1.71
C ASN A 521 -34.00 25.63 -1.25
N ASP A 522 -33.82 26.90 -0.87
CA ASP A 522 -32.53 27.50 -0.48
C ASP A 522 -31.75 26.74 0.62
N ASN A 523 -32.37 25.75 1.27
CA ASN A 523 -31.82 25.02 2.39
C ASN A 523 -31.74 23.51 2.16
N LEU A 524 -32.38 22.96 1.12
CA LEU A 524 -32.51 21.52 0.93
C LEU A 524 -32.21 21.12 -0.50
N THR A 525 -31.19 20.30 -0.65
CA THR A 525 -30.77 19.68 -1.91
C THR A 525 -30.87 18.16 -1.83
N LEU A 526 -31.32 17.55 -2.90
CA LEU A 526 -31.36 16.11 -3.10
C LEU A 526 -30.55 15.73 -4.34
N SER A 527 -29.78 14.65 -4.25
CA SER A 527 -29.00 14.12 -5.37
C SER A 527 -29.20 12.62 -5.48
N LEU A 528 -29.29 12.11 -6.72
CA LEU A 528 -29.37 10.70 -7.06
C LEU A 528 -28.28 10.36 -8.08
N GLY A 529 -27.29 9.60 -7.64
CA GLY A 529 -26.21 9.08 -8.46
C GLY A 529 -26.44 7.62 -8.87
N ILE A 530 -26.11 7.28 -10.11
CA ILE A 530 -26.06 5.91 -10.63
C ILE A 530 -24.77 5.78 -11.41
N ALA A 531 -23.96 4.75 -11.11
CA ALA A 531 -22.72 4.49 -11.82
C ALA A 531 -22.52 3.00 -12.08
N ARG A 532 -21.93 2.70 -13.22
CA ARG A 532 -21.28 1.41 -13.51
C ARG A 532 -19.82 1.68 -13.80
N VAL A 533 -18.95 1.13 -12.97
CA VAL A 533 -17.50 1.29 -13.08
C VAL A 533 -16.87 -0.08 -13.29
N GLU A 534 -16.07 -0.21 -14.34
CA GLU A 534 -15.29 -1.41 -14.63
C GLU A 534 -13.83 -1.17 -14.19
N ARG A 535 -13.17 -2.22 -13.66
CA ARG A 535 -11.79 -2.20 -13.21
C ARG A 535 -11.05 -3.46 -13.67
N ALA A 536 -9.97 -3.29 -14.41
CA ALA A 536 -9.06 -4.39 -14.72
C ALA A 536 -8.31 -4.86 -13.47
N PRO A 537 -7.98 -6.15 -13.37
CA PRO A 537 -7.07 -6.63 -12.35
C PRO A 537 -5.71 -5.91 -12.41
N SER A 538 -5.12 -5.66 -11.25
CA SER A 538 -3.76 -5.15 -11.14
C SER A 538 -2.73 -6.23 -11.50
N ALA A 539 -1.47 -5.83 -11.73
CA ALA A 539 -0.38 -6.79 -11.96
C ALA A 539 -0.19 -7.72 -10.76
N VAL A 540 -0.35 -7.19 -9.55
CA VAL A 540 -0.27 -7.91 -8.29
C VAL A 540 -1.32 -9.03 -8.24
N GLU A 541 -2.60 -8.71 -8.50
CA GLU A 541 -3.70 -9.68 -8.50
C GLU A 541 -3.51 -10.79 -9.56
N LEU A 542 -2.76 -10.51 -10.63
CA LEU A 542 -2.53 -11.45 -11.72
C LEU A 542 -1.29 -12.34 -11.52
N PHE A 543 -0.20 -11.79 -10.97
CA PHE A 543 1.13 -12.38 -11.11
C PHE A 543 1.87 -12.61 -9.79
N MET A 544 1.26 -12.36 -8.63
CA MET A 544 1.86 -12.75 -7.34
C MET A 544 1.94 -14.26 -7.23
N ASN A 545 3.03 -14.79 -6.69
CA ASN A 545 3.19 -16.19 -6.32
C ASN A 545 4.38 -16.33 -5.36
N GLY A 546 4.12 -16.22 -4.05
CA GLY A 546 5.16 -16.36 -3.05
C GLY A 546 4.78 -15.85 -1.67
N ALA A 547 5.70 -15.98 -0.74
CA ALA A 547 5.56 -15.51 0.64
C ALA A 547 5.81 -13.99 0.69
N HIS A 548 4.96 -13.29 1.43
CA HIS A 548 5.10 -11.90 1.81
C HIS A 548 5.30 -11.89 3.33
N LEU A 549 6.55 -11.89 3.77
CA LEU A 549 6.91 -12.18 5.17
C LEU A 549 6.43 -11.08 6.11
N ALA A 550 6.55 -9.81 5.73
CA ALA A 550 6.07 -8.68 6.53
C ALA A 550 4.58 -8.81 6.94
N THR A 551 3.77 -9.49 6.14
CA THR A 551 2.35 -9.74 6.46
C THR A 551 2.08 -11.18 6.92
N GLY A 552 3.08 -12.07 6.91
CA GLY A 552 2.94 -13.49 7.24
C GLY A 552 2.00 -14.26 6.30
N ARG A 553 1.90 -13.84 5.03
CA ARG A 553 0.97 -14.42 4.05
C ARG A 553 1.71 -15.04 2.88
N PHE A 554 1.17 -16.14 2.36
CA PHE A 554 1.54 -16.64 1.04
C PHE A 554 0.49 -16.18 0.03
N GLU A 555 0.88 -15.37 -0.93
CA GLU A 555 -0.03 -14.71 -1.86
C GLU A 555 0.06 -15.34 -3.26
N VAL A 556 -1.10 -15.69 -3.81
CA VAL A 556 -1.20 -16.32 -5.13
C VAL A 556 -2.14 -15.52 -6.01
N GLY A 557 -1.62 -14.96 -7.09
CA GLY A 557 -2.38 -14.29 -8.13
C GLY A 557 -3.07 -15.29 -9.07
N SER A 558 -3.97 -14.77 -9.90
CA SER A 558 -4.63 -15.58 -10.90
C SER A 558 -4.67 -14.88 -12.26
N THR A 559 -4.03 -15.50 -13.25
CA THR A 559 -4.04 -14.99 -14.62
C THR A 559 -5.41 -15.13 -15.32
N ASN A 560 -6.39 -15.77 -14.68
CA ASN A 560 -7.74 -15.96 -15.22
C ASN A 560 -8.76 -14.94 -14.69
N LEU A 561 -8.32 -13.93 -13.93
CA LEU A 561 -9.20 -12.88 -13.45
C LEU A 561 -9.78 -12.07 -14.62
N GLU A 562 -11.08 -11.79 -14.50
CA GLU A 562 -11.83 -10.90 -15.38
C GLU A 562 -11.98 -9.53 -14.71
N SER A 563 -12.33 -8.51 -15.50
CA SER A 563 -12.59 -7.18 -14.96
C SER A 563 -13.72 -7.19 -13.93
N GLU A 564 -13.54 -6.51 -12.82
CA GLU A 564 -14.60 -6.23 -11.86
C GLU A 564 -15.60 -5.26 -12.46
N THR A 565 -16.87 -5.45 -12.15
CA THR A 565 -17.94 -4.52 -12.53
C THR A 565 -18.72 -4.09 -11.29
N ALA A 566 -18.59 -2.83 -10.91
CA ALA A 566 -19.32 -2.23 -9.80
C ALA A 566 -20.54 -1.45 -10.29
N ASN A 567 -21.72 -1.80 -9.78
CA ASN A 567 -22.98 -1.08 -10.00
C ASN A 567 -23.34 -0.33 -8.71
N ASN A 568 -23.30 1.00 -8.77
CA ASN A 568 -23.44 1.87 -7.61
C ASN A 568 -24.70 2.72 -7.74
N ILE A 569 -25.44 2.87 -6.65
CA ILE A 569 -26.57 3.79 -6.51
C ILE A 569 -26.37 4.58 -5.24
N ASP A 570 -26.48 5.90 -5.35
CA ASP A 570 -26.31 6.85 -4.25
C ASP A 570 -27.52 7.79 -4.16
N LEU A 571 -28.08 7.96 -2.97
CA LEU A 571 -29.06 8.97 -2.66
C LEU A 571 -28.51 9.89 -1.56
N ASN A 572 -28.35 11.17 -1.88
CA ASN A 572 -27.83 12.18 -0.97
C ASN A 572 -28.92 13.17 -0.59
N VAL A 573 -28.89 13.59 0.67
CA VAL A 573 -29.74 14.65 1.23
C VAL A 573 -28.80 15.63 1.91
N TYR A 574 -28.83 16.87 1.47
CA TYR A 574 -28.14 17.98 2.09
C TYR A 574 -29.13 19.04 2.56
N TYR A 575 -29.05 19.37 3.84
CA TYR A 575 -29.86 20.44 4.43
C TYR A 575 -28.97 21.39 5.21
N GLN A 576 -29.04 22.67 4.93
CA GLN A 576 -28.29 23.70 5.63
C GLN A 576 -29.16 24.92 5.88
N ASN A 577 -29.12 25.44 7.09
CA ASN A 577 -29.65 26.77 7.44
C ASN A 577 -28.64 27.47 8.38
N ASN A 578 -28.97 28.70 8.83
CA ASN A 578 -28.08 29.52 9.66
C ASN A 578 -27.63 28.86 10.98
N ASN A 579 -28.33 27.84 11.48
CA ASN A 579 -28.13 27.25 12.81
C ASN A 579 -27.86 25.73 12.78
N PHE A 580 -28.18 25.08 11.66
CA PHE A 580 -28.12 23.62 11.57
C PHE A 580 -27.76 23.18 10.16
N SER A 581 -26.85 22.23 10.08
CA SER A 581 -26.53 21.50 8.85
C SER A 581 -26.73 20.00 9.06
N PHE A 582 -27.26 19.34 8.05
CA PHE A 582 -27.44 17.89 8.01
C PHE A 582 -27.06 17.37 6.64
N ARG A 583 -26.22 16.33 6.63
CA ARG A 583 -25.87 15.58 5.44
C ARG A 583 -26.20 14.11 5.69
N GLY A 584 -26.95 13.49 4.77
CA GLY A 584 -27.29 12.08 4.81
C GLY A 584 -27.02 11.43 3.46
N ASN A 585 -26.46 10.22 3.48
CA ASN A 585 -26.21 9.43 2.29
C ASN A 585 -26.71 8.01 2.50
N ILE A 586 -27.40 7.47 1.50
CA ILE A 586 -27.80 6.06 1.41
C ILE A 586 -27.23 5.53 0.11
N PHE A 587 -26.47 4.44 0.18
CA PHE A 587 -25.82 3.87 -0.98
C PHE A 587 -25.98 2.35 -1.05
N SER A 588 -25.82 1.83 -2.26
CA SER A 588 -25.72 0.40 -2.54
C SER A 588 -24.65 0.18 -3.60
N ASN A 589 -23.68 -0.65 -3.28
CA ASN A 589 -22.64 -1.10 -4.21
C ASN A 589 -22.85 -2.59 -4.44
N GLN A 590 -22.95 -2.99 -5.70
CA GLN A 590 -22.94 -4.39 -6.10
C GLN A 590 -21.79 -4.60 -7.08
N ILE A 591 -20.88 -5.49 -6.73
CA ILE A 591 -19.67 -5.75 -7.50
C ILE A 591 -19.71 -7.20 -7.97
N ASP A 592 -19.52 -7.39 -9.25
CA ASP A 592 -19.38 -8.70 -9.89
C ASP A 592 -17.89 -8.94 -10.16
N ASN A 593 -17.42 -10.18 -10.04
CA ASN A 593 -16.01 -10.60 -10.17
C ASN A 593 -15.07 -9.94 -9.12
N TYR A 594 -15.57 -9.82 -7.88
CA TYR A 594 -14.82 -9.22 -6.75
C TYR A 594 -13.80 -10.20 -6.19
#